data_6da384fdc6ff4b2c19eafe7996327a24
#
_entry.id   6da384fdc6ff4b2c19eafe7996327a24
#
_cell.length_a   1.000
_cell.length_b   1.000
_cell.length_c   1.000
_cell.angle_alpha   90.00
_cell.angle_beta   90.00
_cell.angle_gamma   90.00
#
_symmetry.space_group_name_H-M   'P 1'
#
loop_
_entity.id
_entity.type
_entity.pdbx_description
1 polymer ?
#
loop_
_entity_poly.entity_id
_entity_poly.type
_entity_poly.pdbx_seq_one_letter_code
_entity_poly.pdbx_strand_id
1 'polypeptide(L)'
;MIKHVTKHELVSAFTKAMDQVYDQEPDVETAMLRQRLIMEEAKEVTQELLRPVINKVALTKELADLLYVVHGTAVAFGLPLDVAFNRVHESNMSKLGPDGKPLYRDDGKVLKGPNYQPPKLDDLFDE
;
A
#
# COMPACT_ATOMS: atom_id res chain seq x y z
N MET A 1 -10.85 26.39 8.21
CA MET A 1 -10.89 25.32 7.21
C MET A 1 -9.88 24.25 7.57
N ILE A 2 -10.32 23.01 7.67
CA ILE A 2 -9.43 21.88 7.98
C ILE A 2 -8.71 21.47 6.70
N LYS A 3 -7.39 21.49 6.74
CA LYS A 3 -6.58 21.03 5.62
C LYS A 3 -6.43 19.51 5.71
N HIS A 4 -6.84 18.80 4.67
CA HIS A 4 -6.64 17.36 4.58
C HIS A 4 -5.20 17.06 4.16
N VAL A 5 -4.49 16.29 4.99
CA VAL A 5 -3.12 15.89 4.76
C VAL A 5 -3.13 14.42 4.36
N THR A 6 -2.42 14.07 3.29
CA THR A 6 -2.33 12.69 2.84
C THR A 6 -1.40 11.88 3.75
N LYS A 7 -1.55 10.57 3.71
CA LYS A 7 -0.63 9.66 4.42
C LYS A 7 0.80 9.87 3.93
N HIS A 8 0.98 10.06 2.63
CA HIS A 8 2.29 10.33 2.04
C HIS A 8 2.92 11.60 2.65
N GLU A 9 2.14 12.68 2.77
CA GLU A 9 2.63 13.93 3.37
C GLU A 9 3.01 13.75 4.84
N LEU A 10 2.22 13.01 5.62
CA LEU A 10 2.52 12.74 7.02
C LEU A 10 3.82 11.94 7.16
N VAL A 11 3.97 10.89 6.38
CA VAL A 11 5.17 10.03 6.43
C VAL A 11 6.38 10.78 5.90
N SER A 12 6.21 11.61 4.88
CA SER A 12 7.28 12.48 4.37
C SER A 12 7.79 13.43 5.46
N ALA A 13 6.88 14.04 6.21
CA ALA A 13 7.24 14.93 7.33
C ALA A 13 8.03 14.18 8.40
N PHE A 14 7.60 12.96 8.76
CA PHE A 14 8.33 12.12 9.72
C PHE A 14 9.72 11.76 9.21
N THR A 15 9.81 11.33 7.95
CA THR A 15 11.08 10.93 7.32
C THR A 15 12.08 12.07 7.36
N LYS A 16 11.65 13.28 7.03
CA LYS A 16 12.49 14.48 7.08
C LYS A 16 12.89 14.84 8.52
N ALA A 17 11.94 14.76 9.46
CA ALA A 17 12.20 15.06 10.87
C ALA A 17 13.21 14.09 11.49
N MET A 18 13.21 12.83 11.05
CA MET A 18 14.14 11.80 11.53
C MET A 18 15.44 11.76 10.71
N ASP A 19 15.63 12.70 9.82
CA ASP A 19 16.84 12.82 9.00
C ASP A 19 17.13 11.55 8.20
N GLN A 20 16.06 10.93 7.68
CA GLN A 20 16.15 9.71 6.88
C GLN A 20 16.15 10.03 5.38
N VAL A 21 16.54 9.05 4.60
CA VAL A 21 16.56 9.14 3.13
C VAL A 21 15.16 9.37 2.58
N TYR A 22 15.02 10.34 1.68
CA TYR A 22 13.78 10.58 0.97
C TYR A 22 14.04 11.00 -0.46
N ASP A 23 13.11 10.65 -1.34
CA ASP A 23 13.07 11.08 -2.75
C ASP A 23 14.39 10.85 -3.51
N GLN A 24 15.03 9.69 -3.26
CA GLN A 24 16.28 9.34 -3.94
C GLN A 24 16.06 8.15 -4.87
N GLU A 25 16.97 8.00 -5.83
CA GLU A 25 17.01 6.80 -6.67
C GLU A 25 17.21 5.56 -5.79
N PRO A 26 16.52 4.44 -6.10
CA PRO A 26 16.68 3.21 -5.33
C PRO A 26 18.13 2.72 -5.32
N ASP A 27 18.59 2.35 -4.13
CA ASP A 27 19.90 1.70 -3.92
C ASP A 27 19.70 0.43 -3.09
N VAL A 28 20.69 -0.46 -3.14
CA VAL A 28 20.60 -1.77 -2.48
C VAL A 28 20.48 -1.64 -0.97
N GLU A 29 21.26 -0.78 -0.35
CA GLU A 29 21.27 -0.61 1.10
C GLU A 29 19.91 -0.15 1.62
N THR A 30 19.34 0.90 1.01
CA THR A 30 18.04 1.42 1.39
C THR A 30 16.94 0.39 1.10
N ALA A 31 17.02 -0.30 -0.04
CA ALA A 31 16.04 -1.33 -0.39
C ALA A 31 16.03 -2.47 0.64
N MET A 32 17.19 -2.90 1.12
CA MET A 32 17.29 -3.93 2.16
C MET A 32 16.69 -3.46 3.48
N LEU A 33 16.93 -2.21 3.85
CA LEU A 33 16.32 -1.64 5.06
C LEU A 33 14.79 -1.62 4.93
N ARG A 34 14.30 -1.11 3.80
CA ARG A 34 12.84 -1.04 3.58
C ARG A 34 12.20 -2.41 3.57
N GLN A 35 12.85 -3.40 2.96
CA GLN A 35 12.38 -4.78 2.95
C GLN A 35 12.26 -5.33 4.38
N ARG A 36 13.26 -5.12 5.23
CA ARG A 36 13.22 -5.58 6.63
C ARG A 36 12.07 -4.93 7.40
N LEU A 37 11.88 -3.61 7.24
CA LEU A 37 10.83 -2.88 7.94
C LEU A 37 9.43 -3.39 7.54
N ILE A 38 9.21 -3.61 6.24
CA ILE A 38 7.94 -4.15 5.74
C ILE A 38 7.70 -5.55 6.31
N MET A 39 8.73 -6.41 6.29
CA MET A 39 8.60 -7.79 6.78
C MET A 39 8.32 -7.84 8.29
N GLU A 40 8.97 -6.97 9.08
CA GLU A 40 8.72 -6.89 10.52
C GLU A 40 7.26 -6.54 10.81
N GLU A 41 6.73 -5.51 10.16
CA GLU A 41 5.36 -5.08 10.38
C GLU A 41 4.34 -6.07 9.82
N ALA A 42 4.62 -6.68 8.68
CA ALA A 42 3.77 -7.74 8.12
C ALA A 42 3.69 -8.94 9.07
N LYS A 43 4.80 -9.32 9.71
CA LYS A 43 4.83 -10.39 10.71
C LYS A 43 3.94 -10.05 11.90
N GLU A 44 4.01 -8.83 12.41
CA GLU A 44 3.20 -8.39 13.54
C GLU A 44 1.70 -8.40 13.19
N VAL A 45 1.33 -7.98 11.99
CA VAL A 45 -0.06 -8.10 11.49
C VAL A 45 -0.50 -9.56 11.47
N THR A 46 0.34 -10.45 10.93
CA THR A 46 0.03 -11.88 10.85
C THR A 46 -0.18 -12.47 12.23
N GLN A 47 0.65 -12.12 13.21
CA GLN A 47 0.51 -12.60 14.59
C GLN A 47 -0.83 -12.20 15.20
N GLU A 48 -1.30 -10.97 14.95
CA GLU A 48 -2.60 -10.53 15.44
C GLU A 48 -3.77 -11.24 14.73
N LEU A 49 -3.66 -11.47 13.43
CA LEU A 49 -4.69 -12.16 12.66
C LEU A 49 -4.84 -13.66 13.04
N LEU A 50 -3.78 -14.28 13.53
CA LEU A 50 -3.77 -15.71 13.89
C LEU A 50 -4.16 -15.98 15.36
N ARG A 51 -4.51 -14.94 16.12
CA ARG A 51 -4.98 -15.14 17.50
C ARG A 51 -6.35 -15.83 17.48
N PRO A 52 -6.63 -16.71 18.47
CA PRO A 52 -7.94 -17.35 18.58
C PRO A 52 -9.09 -16.36 18.68
N VAL A 53 -8.87 -15.21 19.33
CA VAL A 53 -9.82 -14.11 19.39
C VAL A 53 -9.07 -12.84 18.97
N ILE A 54 -9.57 -12.18 17.93
CA ILE A 54 -8.92 -10.99 17.41
C ILE A 54 -9.13 -9.82 18.35
N ASN A 55 -8.03 -9.18 18.73
CA ASN A 55 -8.04 -7.91 19.44
C ASN A 55 -8.04 -6.78 18.42
N LYS A 56 -9.17 -6.10 18.29
CA LYS A 56 -9.33 -5.05 17.26
C LYS A 56 -8.36 -3.88 17.45
N VAL A 57 -8.08 -3.50 18.68
CA VAL A 57 -7.15 -2.40 18.97
C VAL A 57 -5.73 -2.76 18.52
N ALA A 58 -5.26 -3.94 18.93
CA ALA A 58 -3.93 -4.41 18.56
C ALA A 58 -3.79 -4.58 17.05
N LEU A 59 -4.78 -5.21 16.40
CA LEU A 59 -4.77 -5.42 14.96
C LEU A 59 -4.76 -4.08 14.21
N THR A 60 -5.59 -3.13 14.64
CA THR A 60 -5.64 -1.80 14.00
C THR A 60 -4.28 -1.10 14.09
N LYS A 61 -3.63 -1.18 15.25
CA LYS A 61 -2.30 -0.60 15.45
C LYS A 61 -1.27 -1.23 14.51
N GLU A 62 -1.25 -2.55 14.40
CA GLU A 62 -0.29 -3.24 13.54
C GLU A 62 -0.54 -2.98 12.05
N LEU A 63 -1.82 -2.88 11.63
CA LEU A 63 -2.16 -2.49 10.26
C LEU A 63 -1.69 -1.07 9.95
N ALA A 64 -1.87 -0.15 10.90
CA ALA A 64 -1.39 1.22 10.73
C ALA A 64 0.13 1.27 10.62
N ASP A 65 0.86 0.51 11.44
CA ASP A 65 2.32 0.44 11.37
C ASP A 65 2.79 -0.11 10.02
N LEU A 66 2.13 -1.17 9.51
CA LEU A 66 2.46 -1.74 8.20
C LEU A 66 2.26 -0.69 7.11
N LEU A 67 1.11 -0.03 7.12
CA LEU A 67 0.82 1.02 6.14
C LEU A 67 1.82 2.16 6.24
N TYR A 68 2.27 2.49 7.44
CA TYR A 68 3.27 3.54 7.68
C TYR A 68 4.60 3.21 6.99
N VAL A 69 5.10 1.97 7.15
CA VAL A 69 6.37 1.58 6.52
C VAL A 69 6.23 1.40 5.00
N VAL A 70 5.05 1.02 4.51
CA VAL A 70 4.77 0.98 3.06
C VAL A 70 4.90 2.40 2.48
N HIS A 71 4.24 3.37 3.08
CA HIS A 71 4.37 4.78 2.65
C HIS A 71 5.80 5.29 2.85
N GLY A 72 6.49 4.85 3.90
CA GLY A 72 7.89 5.19 4.12
C GLY A 72 8.79 4.75 2.97
N THR A 73 8.51 3.58 2.40
CA THR A 73 9.26 3.09 1.24
C THR A 73 8.98 3.96 0.01
N ALA A 74 7.73 4.35 -0.21
CA ALA A 74 7.38 5.25 -1.30
C ALA A 74 8.05 6.62 -1.13
N VAL A 75 8.10 7.16 0.10
CA VAL A 75 8.79 8.43 0.39
C VAL A 75 10.29 8.31 0.12
N ALA A 76 10.92 7.21 0.57
CA ALA A 76 12.35 6.99 0.40
C ALA A 76 12.77 7.05 -1.07
N PHE A 77 11.97 6.45 -1.97
CA PHE A 77 12.31 6.30 -3.38
C PHE A 77 11.52 7.26 -4.30
N GLY A 78 10.77 8.20 -3.73
CA GLY A 78 9.99 9.14 -4.54
C GLY A 78 8.91 8.47 -5.39
N LEU A 79 8.25 7.43 -4.89
CA LEU A 79 7.23 6.71 -5.63
C LEU A 79 5.85 7.37 -5.42
N PRO A 80 5.08 7.65 -6.50
CA PRO A 80 3.76 8.29 -6.39
C PRO A 80 2.70 7.26 -5.98
N LEU A 81 2.76 6.79 -4.73
CA LEU A 81 1.95 5.68 -4.24
C LEU A 81 0.45 6.01 -4.21
N ASP A 82 0.08 7.24 -3.84
CA ASP A 82 -1.34 7.61 -3.76
C ASP A 82 -2.02 7.55 -5.14
N VAL A 83 -1.33 8.06 -6.19
CA VAL A 83 -1.83 7.99 -7.57
C VAL A 83 -1.90 6.53 -8.03
N ALA A 84 -0.83 5.76 -7.76
CA ALA A 84 -0.78 4.34 -8.11
C ALA A 84 -1.92 3.57 -7.42
N PHE A 85 -2.18 3.86 -6.16
CA PHE A 85 -3.26 3.22 -5.40
C PHE A 85 -4.62 3.46 -6.07
N ASN A 86 -4.89 4.71 -6.48
CA ASN A 86 -6.14 5.04 -7.16
C ASN A 86 -6.29 4.28 -8.48
N ARG A 87 -5.21 4.14 -9.24
CA ARG A 87 -5.23 3.38 -10.49
C ARG A 87 -5.41 1.88 -10.26
N VAL A 88 -4.82 1.34 -9.21
CA VAL A 88 -5.03 -0.05 -8.79
C VAL A 88 -6.50 -0.24 -8.39
N HIS A 89 -7.07 0.73 -7.67
CA HIS A 89 -8.48 0.67 -7.30
C HIS A 89 -9.39 0.63 -8.54
N GLU A 90 -9.16 1.50 -9.51
CA GLU A 90 -9.92 1.51 -10.76
C GLU A 90 -9.79 0.18 -11.50
N SER A 91 -8.56 -0.36 -11.55
CA SER A 91 -8.30 -1.67 -12.14
C SER A 91 -9.10 -2.77 -11.42
N ASN A 92 -9.09 -2.74 -10.08
CA ASN A 92 -9.84 -3.72 -9.28
C ASN A 92 -11.35 -3.63 -9.56
N MET A 93 -11.88 -2.42 -9.68
CA MET A 93 -13.31 -2.23 -10.00
C MET A 93 -13.65 -2.72 -11.41
N SER A 94 -12.71 -2.71 -12.34
CA SER A 94 -12.91 -3.23 -13.69
C SER A 94 -13.01 -4.77 -13.75
N LYS A 95 -12.79 -5.47 -12.62
CA LYS A 95 -12.98 -6.92 -12.54
C LYS A 95 -14.47 -7.32 -12.55
N LEU A 96 -15.38 -6.39 -12.32
CA LEU A 96 -16.81 -6.69 -12.35
C LEU A 96 -17.24 -7.26 -13.70
N GLY A 97 -18.26 -8.12 -13.69
CA GLY A 97 -18.86 -8.66 -14.90
C GLY A 97 -19.65 -7.61 -15.70
N PRO A 98 -20.10 -7.95 -16.92
CA PRO A 98 -20.84 -7.00 -17.79
C PRO A 98 -22.10 -6.43 -17.17
N ASP A 99 -22.70 -7.17 -16.22
CA ASP A 99 -23.90 -6.76 -15.49
C ASP A 99 -23.60 -5.90 -14.25
N GLY A 100 -22.34 -5.53 -14.05
CA GLY A 100 -21.90 -4.79 -12.87
C GLY A 100 -21.79 -5.63 -11.61
N LYS A 101 -21.91 -6.96 -11.72
CA LYS A 101 -21.84 -7.88 -10.60
C LYS A 101 -20.49 -8.59 -10.53
N PRO A 102 -20.04 -8.95 -9.32
CA PRO A 102 -18.76 -9.65 -9.18
C PRO A 102 -18.85 -11.09 -9.68
N LEU A 103 -17.70 -11.59 -10.12
CA LEU A 103 -17.49 -12.99 -10.46
C LEU A 103 -16.56 -13.58 -9.41
N TYR A 104 -16.89 -14.76 -8.88
CA TYR A 104 -16.12 -15.41 -7.83
C TYR A 104 -15.63 -16.78 -8.24
N ARG A 105 -14.43 -17.13 -7.77
CA ARG A 105 -13.94 -18.50 -7.75
C ARG A 105 -14.60 -19.25 -6.57
N ASP A 106 -14.57 -20.58 -6.59
CA ASP A 106 -15.22 -21.40 -5.57
C ASP A 106 -14.73 -21.09 -4.14
N ASP A 107 -13.48 -20.67 -3.99
CA ASP A 107 -12.92 -20.29 -2.69
C ASP A 107 -13.25 -18.85 -2.27
N GLY A 108 -14.08 -18.13 -3.04
CA GLY A 108 -14.48 -16.75 -2.75
C GLY A 108 -13.57 -15.68 -3.33
N LYS A 109 -12.51 -16.07 -4.05
CA LYS A 109 -11.62 -15.10 -4.68
C LYS A 109 -12.33 -14.41 -5.84
N VAL A 110 -12.23 -13.07 -5.90
CA VAL A 110 -12.78 -12.28 -7.01
C VAL A 110 -12.01 -12.60 -8.29
N LEU A 111 -12.75 -12.94 -9.35
CA LEU A 111 -12.20 -13.21 -10.67
C LEU A 111 -12.24 -11.95 -11.54
N LYS A 112 -11.41 -11.94 -12.57
CA LYS A 112 -11.38 -10.86 -13.57
C LYS A 112 -12.53 -11.06 -14.57
N GLY A 113 -13.40 -10.06 -14.68
CA GLY A 113 -14.45 -10.06 -15.70
C GLY A 113 -13.88 -9.72 -17.08
N PRO A 114 -14.76 -9.78 -18.12
CA PRO A 114 -14.32 -9.55 -19.50
C PRO A 114 -13.83 -8.14 -19.79
N ASN A 115 -14.20 -7.16 -18.97
CA ASN A 115 -13.80 -5.77 -19.14
C ASN A 115 -12.62 -5.38 -18.25
N TYR A 116 -11.95 -6.35 -17.64
CA TYR A 116 -10.81 -6.10 -16.76
C TYR A 116 -9.68 -5.41 -17.51
N GLN A 117 -9.15 -4.35 -16.90
CA GLN A 117 -7.95 -3.68 -17.37
C GLN A 117 -6.93 -3.61 -16.24
N PRO A 118 -5.70 -4.11 -16.48
CA PRO A 118 -4.64 -3.99 -15.47
C PRO A 118 -4.29 -2.52 -15.23
N PRO A 119 -3.77 -2.18 -14.04
CA PRO A 119 -3.37 -0.80 -13.78
C PRO A 119 -2.17 -0.41 -14.64
N LYS A 120 -2.26 0.77 -15.26
CA LYS A 120 -1.16 1.33 -16.02
C LYS A 120 -0.43 2.35 -15.14
N LEU A 121 0.83 2.11 -14.86
CA LEU A 121 1.62 2.93 -13.94
C LEU A 121 2.90 3.49 -14.57
N ASP A 122 3.27 3.04 -15.75
CA ASP A 122 4.56 3.40 -16.38
C ASP A 122 4.69 4.90 -16.66
N ASP A 123 3.59 5.58 -17.01
CA ASP A 123 3.60 7.02 -17.25
C ASP A 123 3.86 7.86 -16.00
N LEU A 124 3.74 7.27 -14.81
CA LEU A 124 4.03 7.97 -13.54
C LEU A 124 5.51 8.27 -13.38
N PHE A 125 6.38 7.60 -14.13
CA PHE A 125 7.83 7.71 -14.05
C PHE A 125 8.44 8.35 -15.31
N ASP A 126 7.61 8.78 -16.23
CA ASP A 126 8.05 9.52 -17.42
C ASP A 126 8.39 10.96 -17.03
N GLU A 127 9.49 11.46 -17.54
CA GLU A 127 9.88 12.86 -17.37
C GLU A 127 9.28 13.76 -18.45
#